data_9c8fde671598b948e6b8806f4301f9f0
#
_entry.id   9c8fde671598b948e6b8806f4301f9f0
#
_cell.length_a   1.000
_cell.length_b   1.000
_cell.length_c   1.000
_cell.angle_alpha   90.00
_cell.angle_beta   90.00
_cell.angle_gamma   90.00
#
_symmetry.space_group_name_H-M   'P 1'
#
loop_
_entity.id
_entity.type
_entity.pdbx_description
1 polymer ?
#
loop_
_entity_poly.entity_id
_entity_poly.type
_entity_poly.pdbx_seq_one_letter_code
_entity_poly.pdbx_strand_id
1 'polypeptide(L)'
;SDIASIAAICHAHNVPLLVDEAHGAHYLPFAARYGWQGGAVAAGADLVVQSAHKTLPSLTQTAFLQLNGGLADPDEVERQLDVFETSSPSYPLLVSLDGCTDWLAADGPAAFARWRDRLERFSAAVADLHNIKVMCFGQDALADHPDFFAHDSGKILLQIGAEGAAFLRAGGFEPEMVCGPNVLAMTSPCDNTHALDRLAEVLHHWDDSPSRIAPAPPAHLLPAPGNATCTIAEALLRPARQISMTMA
;
A
#
# COMPACT_ATOMS: atom_id res chain seq x y z
N SER A 1 -0.73 -10.22 4.44
CA SER A 1 -0.05 -11.53 4.56
C SER A 1 0.56 -11.70 5.93
N ASP A 2 0.63 -12.93 6.44
CA ASP A 2 1.32 -13.28 7.68
C ASP A 2 2.83 -13.42 7.38
N ILE A 3 3.52 -12.31 7.36
CA ILE A 3 4.97 -12.28 7.06
C ILE A 3 5.77 -13.03 8.13
N ALA A 4 5.38 -12.96 9.40
CA ALA A 4 6.11 -13.64 10.47
C ALA A 4 6.10 -15.18 10.29
N SER A 5 4.95 -15.76 9.96
CA SER A 5 4.86 -17.19 9.67
C SER A 5 5.63 -17.59 8.40
N ILE A 6 5.59 -16.73 7.37
CA ILE A 6 6.36 -16.96 6.13
C ILE A 6 7.87 -16.90 6.43
N ALA A 7 8.33 -15.88 7.16
CA ALA A 7 9.73 -15.76 7.57
C ALA A 7 10.20 -16.99 8.36
N ALA A 8 9.40 -17.44 9.33
CA ALA A 8 9.75 -18.63 10.11
C ALA A 8 9.94 -19.90 9.24
N ILE A 9 9.08 -20.09 8.22
CA ILE A 9 9.22 -21.19 7.28
C ILE A 9 10.48 -21.05 6.42
N CYS A 10 10.71 -19.86 5.86
CA CYS A 10 11.90 -19.58 5.05
C CYS A 10 13.18 -19.83 5.85
N HIS A 11 13.25 -19.32 7.06
CA HIS A 11 14.42 -19.44 7.94
C HIS A 11 14.68 -20.89 8.39
N ALA A 12 13.62 -21.68 8.60
CA ALA A 12 13.77 -23.12 8.89
C ALA A 12 14.46 -23.87 7.75
N HIS A 13 14.41 -23.33 6.54
CA HIS A 13 15.08 -23.86 5.35
C HIS A 13 16.35 -23.09 4.95
N ASN A 14 16.81 -22.17 5.78
CA ASN A 14 17.96 -21.30 5.52
C ASN A 14 17.80 -20.50 4.20
N VAL A 15 16.58 -20.01 3.93
CA VAL A 15 16.25 -19.17 2.78
C VAL A 15 15.92 -17.77 3.26
N PRO A 16 16.56 -16.72 2.72
CA PRO A 16 16.21 -15.34 3.05
C PRO A 16 14.84 -14.97 2.48
N LEU A 17 14.08 -14.17 3.22
CA LEU A 17 12.79 -13.62 2.78
C LEU A 17 12.95 -12.17 2.33
N LEU A 18 12.66 -11.92 1.05
CA LEU A 18 12.55 -10.56 0.51
C LEU A 18 11.07 -10.18 0.41
N VAL A 19 10.72 -8.99 0.90
CA VAL A 19 9.36 -8.44 0.86
C VAL A 19 9.34 -7.11 0.13
N ASP A 20 8.51 -7.03 -0.91
CA ASP A 20 8.13 -5.75 -1.49
C ASP A 20 7.03 -5.13 -0.63
N GLU A 21 7.42 -4.14 0.15
CA GLU A 21 6.56 -3.33 1.02
C GLU A 21 6.53 -1.87 0.53
N ALA A 22 6.48 -1.67 -0.80
CA ALA A 22 6.55 -0.34 -1.39
C ALA A 22 5.48 0.63 -0.83
N HIS A 23 4.31 0.15 -0.44
CA HIS A 23 3.25 0.93 0.19
C HIS A 23 3.29 0.93 1.72
N GLY A 24 4.35 0.44 2.33
CA GLY A 24 4.47 0.26 3.78
C GLY A 24 5.61 1.05 4.44
N ALA A 25 6.17 2.07 3.80
CA ALA A 25 7.25 2.86 4.39
C ALA A 25 6.86 3.54 5.73
N HIS A 26 5.57 3.66 6.00
CA HIS A 26 5.03 4.17 7.27
C HIS A 26 4.95 3.13 8.40
N TYR A 27 5.26 1.86 8.15
CA TYR A 27 5.32 0.83 9.20
C TYR A 27 6.61 0.94 10.03
N LEU A 28 6.70 2.03 10.77
CA LEU A 28 7.85 2.35 11.60
C LEU A 28 7.65 1.82 13.03
N PRO A 29 8.72 1.57 13.79
CA PRO A 29 8.60 1.00 15.14
C PRO A 29 7.67 1.77 16.08
N PHE A 30 7.63 3.11 15.99
CA PHE A 30 6.73 3.92 16.80
C PHE A 30 5.28 3.93 16.29
N ALA A 31 5.05 3.58 15.02
CA ALA A 31 3.74 3.64 14.39
C ALA A 31 2.72 2.65 15.01
N ALA A 32 3.21 1.57 15.61
CA ALA A 32 2.37 0.60 16.32
C ALA A 32 1.50 1.23 17.40
N ARG A 33 1.97 2.30 18.05
CA ARG A 33 1.21 3.05 19.07
C ARG A 33 -0.03 3.74 18.51
N TYR A 34 -0.05 3.93 17.20
CA TYR A 34 -1.11 4.66 16.49
C TYR A 34 -1.93 3.77 15.56
N GLY A 35 -1.81 2.44 15.70
CA GLY A 35 -2.62 1.46 14.97
C GLY A 35 -1.99 0.88 13.70
N TRP A 36 -0.76 1.30 13.35
CA TRP A 36 0.00 0.67 12.25
C TRP A 36 0.95 -0.37 12.81
N GLN A 37 0.47 -1.60 12.89
CA GLN A 37 1.26 -2.71 13.40
C GLN A 37 2.00 -3.42 12.27
N GLY A 38 3.11 -3.99 12.62
CA GLY A 38 3.85 -4.88 11.77
C GLY A 38 4.94 -4.18 10.99
N GLY A 39 4.86 -4.24 9.69
CA GLY A 39 5.97 -4.03 8.80
C GLY A 39 6.80 -5.30 8.67
N ALA A 40 7.30 -5.53 7.46
CA ALA A 40 8.01 -6.76 7.14
C ALA A 40 9.32 -6.89 7.91
N VAL A 41 10.01 -5.80 8.21
CA VAL A 41 11.23 -5.78 9.03
C VAL A 41 10.95 -6.33 10.44
N ALA A 42 9.90 -5.80 11.10
CA ALA A 42 9.52 -6.24 12.45
C ALA A 42 9.00 -7.68 12.46
N ALA A 43 8.45 -8.14 11.35
CA ALA A 43 7.97 -9.52 11.17
C ALA A 43 9.09 -10.52 10.81
N GLY A 44 10.34 -10.06 10.67
CA GLY A 44 11.51 -10.93 10.47
C GLY A 44 11.89 -11.15 9.00
N ALA A 45 11.40 -10.35 8.05
CA ALA A 45 11.90 -10.37 6.69
C ALA A 45 13.37 -9.92 6.65
N ASP A 46 14.18 -10.53 5.79
CA ASP A 46 15.62 -10.25 5.68
C ASP A 46 15.92 -9.05 4.79
N LEU A 47 15.12 -8.85 3.76
CA LEU A 47 15.21 -7.73 2.83
C LEU A 47 13.82 -7.13 2.64
N VAL A 48 13.71 -5.81 2.77
CA VAL A 48 12.42 -5.11 2.60
C VAL A 48 12.61 -3.86 1.75
N VAL A 49 11.85 -3.76 0.67
CA VAL A 49 11.81 -2.58 -0.20
C VAL A 49 10.64 -1.71 0.18
N GLN A 50 10.89 -0.43 0.46
CA GLN A 50 9.86 0.54 0.87
C GLN A 50 10.00 1.83 0.06
N SER A 51 8.94 2.24 -0.63
CA SER A 51 8.90 3.52 -1.34
C SER A 51 8.56 4.66 -0.39
N ALA A 52 9.56 5.46 -0.02
CA ALA A 52 9.36 6.59 0.89
C ALA A 52 8.34 7.60 0.33
N HIS A 53 8.40 7.87 -0.97
CA HIS A 53 7.55 8.84 -1.66
C HIS A 53 6.05 8.49 -1.71
N LYS A 54 5.66 7.25 -1.38
CA LYS A 54 4.24 6.83 -1.46
C LYS A 54 3.46 7.14 -0.18
N THR A 55 4.09 7.03 0.97
CA THR A 55 3.41 7.15 2.27
C THR A 55 4.10 8.09 3.24
N LEU A 56 5.30 8.56 2.92
CA LEU A 56 6.09 9.51 3.70
C LEU A 56 6.41 10.78 2.89
N PRO A 57 6.82 11.89 3.54
CA PRO A 57 7.08 13.16 2.88
C PRO A 57 8.45 13.16 2.16
N SER A 58 8.54 12.43 1.07
CA SER A 58 9.73 12.39 0.22
C SER A 58 9.38 12.50 -1.25
N LEU A 59 10.30 13.00 -2.07
CA LEU A 59 10.09 13.19 -3.50
C LEU A 59 9.94 11.84 -4.23
N THR A 60 9.14 11.84 -5.30
CA THR A 60 8.91 10.67 -6.15
C THR A 60 10.23 10.07 -6.63
N GLN A 61 10.29 8.74 -6.62
CA GLN A 61 11.40 7.81 -6.86
C GLN A 61 12.27 7.51 -5.64
N THR A 62 12.08 8.19 -4.49
CA THR A 62 12.84 7.84 -3.28
C THR A 62 12.32 6.55 -2.66
N ALA A 63 13.25 5.71 -2.24
CA ALA A 63 12.96 4.42 -1.60
C ALA A 63 14.03 4.06 -0.58
N PHE A 64 13.69 3.11 0.30
CA PHE A 64 14.61 2.46 1.21
C PHE A 64 14.69 0.98 0.88
N LEU A 65 15.90 0.42 0.93
CA LEU A 65 16.13 -1.01 1.04
C LEU A 65 16.61 -1.28 2.47
N GLN A 66 15.79 -2.03 3.21
CA GLN A 66 16.11 -2.44 4.57
C GLN A 66 16.76 -3.81 4.52
N LEU A 67 17.93 -3.94 5.17
CA LEU A 67 18.60 -5.22 5.39
C LEU A 67 18.47 -5.58 6.88
N ASN A 68 17.94 -6.77 7.17
CA ASN A 68 17.64 -7.23 8.51
C ASN A 68 18.05 -8.70 8.64
N GLY A 69 18.59 -9.06 9.81
CA GLY A 69 19.02 -10.42 10.04
C GLY A 69 20.38 -10.77 9.43
N GLY A 70 20.67 -12.07 9.28
CA GLY A 70 21.98 -12.56 8.87
C GLY A 70 21.95 -13.55 7.71
N LEU A 71 20.79 -13.77 7.06
CA LEU A 71 20.68 -14.71 5.94
C LEU A 71 21.00 -14.05 4.59
N ALA A 72 20.84 -12.74 4.48
CA ALA A 72 21.30 -12.00 3.31
C ALA A 72 22.69 -11.42 3.57
N ASP A 73 23.62 -11.64 2.64
CA ASP A 73 24.97 -11.11 2.69
C ASP A 73 24.97 -9.62 2.31
N PRO A 74 25.38 -8.70 3.21
CA PRO A 74 25.40 -7.28 2.92
C PRO A 74 26.27 -6.90 1.72
N ASP A 75 27.46 -7.53 1.59
CA ASP A 75 28.40 -7.24 0.52
C ASP A 75 27.83 -7.67 -0.85
N GLU A 76 27.09 -8.78 -0.87
CA GLU A 76 26.40 -9.24 -2.08
C GLU A 76 25.26 -8.30 -2.46
N VAL A 77 24.47 -7.83 -1.47
CA VAL A 77 23.38 -6.87 -1.70
C VAL A 77 23.95 -5.56 -2.25
N GLU A 78 25.02 -5.03 -1.65
CA GLU A 78 25.67 -3.81 -2.12
C GLU A 78 26.20 -3.97 -3.55
N ARG A 79 26.85 -5.11 -3.86
CA ARG A 79 27.34 -5.42 -5.19
C ARG A 79 26.21 -5.48 -6.23
N GLN A 80 25.03 -5.99 -5.88
CA GLN A 80 23.86 -6.00 -6.76
C GLN A 80 23.29 -4.59 -6.95
N LEU A 81 23.25 -3.78 -5.91
CA LEU A 81 22.84 -2.37 -6.01
C LEU A 81 23.76 -1.61 -6.98
N ASP A 82 25.07 -1.78 -6.90
CA ASP A 82 26.05 -1.16 -7.82
C ASP A 82 25.79 -1.52 -9.29
N VAL A 83 25.23 -2.70 -9.55
CA VAL A 83 24.88 -3.13 -10.91
C VAL A 83 23.58 -2.49 -11.42
N PHE A 84 22.57 -2.37 -10.57
CA PHE A 84 21.21 -1.99 -10.97
C PHE A 84 20.86 -0.54 -10.66
N GLU A 85 21.59 0.12 -9.76
CA GLU A 85 21.38 1.53 -9.47
C GLU A 85 22.18 2.45 -10.40
N THR A 86 21.81 3.72 -10.39
CA THR A 86 22.54 4.75 -11.13
C THR A 86 23.88 5.06 -10.49
N SER A 87 24.94 5.18 -11.31
CA SER A 87 26.25 5.67 -10.85
C SER A 87 26.28 7.19 -10.57
N SER A 88 25.17 7.90 -10.88
CA SER A 88 25.05 9.34 -10.70
C SER A 88 23.79 9.66 -9.86
N PRO A 89 23.85 9.49 -8.53
CA PRO A 89 22.71 9.69 -7.67
C PRO A 89 22.21 11.14 -7.72
N SER A 90 20.90 11.30 -7.67
CA SER A 90 20.27 12.62 -7.63
C SER A 90 20.36 13.22 -6.23
N TYR A 91 21.22 14.23 -6.04
CA TYR A 91 21.33 14.94 -4.77
C TYR A 91 19.99 15.52 -4.26
N PRO A 92 19.09 16.10 -5.09
CA PRO A 92 17.77 16.52 -4.62
C PRO A 92 16.95 15.38 -4.01
N LEU A 93 17.03 14.17 -4.56
CA LEU A 93 16.34 13.00 -4.00
C LEU A 93 16.99 12.55 -2.68
N LEU A 94 18.31 12.57 -2.59
CA LEU A 94 19.02 12.25 -1.33
C LEU A 94 18.68 13.26 -0.24
N VAL A 95 18.70 14.56 -0.54
CA VAL A 95 18.28 15.60 0.41
C VAL A 95 16.83 15.42 0.85
N SER A 96 15.96 14.97 -0.06
CA SER A 96 14.55 14.68 0.27
C SER A 96 14.41 13.50 1.21
N LEU A 97 15.22 12.44 1.02
CA LEU A 97 15.24 11.28 1.95
C LEU A 97 15.77 11.69 3.32
N ASP A 98 16.88 12.43 3.35
CA ASP A 98 17.50 12.93 4.58
C ASP A 98 16.51 13.81 5.36
N GLY A 99 15.90 14.81 4.70
CA GLY A 99 14.87 15.63 5.32
C GLY A 99 13.63 14.85 5.78
N CYS A 100 13.26 13.78 5.09
CA CYS A 100 12.19 12.88 5.51
C CYS A 100 12.56 12.16 6.80
N THR A 101 13.79 11.66 6.93
CA THR A 101 14.26 10.97 8.15
C THR A 101 14.36 11.94 9.32
N ASP A 102 14.86 13.14 9.12
CA ASP A 102 14.90 14.20 10.14
C ASP A 102 13.50 14.58 10.62
N TRP A 103 12.56 14.76 9.68
CA TRP A 103 11.17 15.03 10.02
C TRP A 103 10.53 13.87 10.82
N LEU A 104 10.80 12.63 10.44
CA LEU A 104 10.32 11.45 11.18
C LEU A 104 10.86 11.43 12.61
N ALA A 105 12.13 11.79 12.80
CA ALA A 105 12.76 11.83 14.11
C ALA A 105 12.19 12.96 15.01
N ALA A 106 11.91 14.13 14.42
CA ALA A 106 11.45 15.31 15.16
C ALA A 106 9.92 15.30 15.39
N ASP A 107 9.14 15.11 14.33
CA ASP A 107 7.69 15.31 14.31
C ASP A 107 6.88 14.04 14.04
N GLY A 108 7.53 12.95 13.63
CA GLY A 108 6.88 11.72 13.21
C GLY A 108 5.83 11.22 14.20
N PRO A 109 6.15 11.01 15.49
CA PRO A 109 5.16 10.54 16.48
C PRO A 109 3.93 11.43 16.58
N ALA A 110 4.10 12.75 16.57
CA ALA A 110 2.99 13.70 16.63
C ALA A 110 2.17 13.71 15.33
N ALA A 111 2.82 13.59 14.18
CA ALA A 111 2.15 13.51 12.89
C ALA A 111 1.31 12.25 12.74
N PHE A 112 1.82 11.11 13.18
CA PHE A 112 1.09 9.84 13.20
C PHE A 112 -0.10 9.85 14.17
N ALA A 113 0.05 10.48 15.35
CA ALA A 113 -1.06 10.69 16.25
C ALA A 113 -2.19 11.49 15.58
N ARG A 114 -1.85 12.63 14.96
CA ARG A 114 -2.80 13.45 14.21
C ARG A 114 -3.44 12.70 13.03
N TRP A 115 -2.66 11.86 12.34
CA TRP A 115 -3.17 11.02 11.25
C TRP A 115 -4.20 10.03 11.76
N ARG A 116 -3.91 9.30 12.83
CA ARG A 116 -4.86 8.44 13.51
C ARG A 116 -6.14 9.17 13.89
N ASP A 117 -6.03 10.32 14.58
CA ASP A 117 -7.18 11.11 15.00
C ASP A 117 -8.07 11.54 13.81
N ARG A 118 -7.45 11.87 12.67
CA ARG A 118 -8.19 12.18 11.43
C ARG A 118 -8.93 10.96 10.88
N LEU A 119 -8.29 9.80 10.88
CA LEU A 119 -8.91 8.54 10.42
C LEU A 119 -10.05 8.10 11.32
N GLU A 120 -9.91 8.26 12.64
CA GLU A 120 -10.99 7.98 13.60
C GLU A 120 -12.20 8.90 13.36
N ARG A 121 -11.96 10.20 13.18
CA ARG A 121 -13.04 11.15 12.85
C ARG A 121 -13.71 10.83 11.51
N PHE A 122 -12.91 10.51 10.50
CA PHE A 122 -13.43 10.10 9.19
C PHE A 122 -14.31 8.84 9.33
N SER A 123 -13.83 7.81 10.03
CA SER A 123 -14.61 6.58 10.25
C SER A 123 -15.95 6.88 10.93
N ALA A 124 -15.95 7.75 11.92
CA ALA A 124 -17.19 8.17 12.59
C ALA A 124 -18.11 8.96 11.64
N ALA A 125 -17.53 9.83 10.81
CA ALA A 125 -18.30 10.67 9.89
C ALA A 125 -18.95 9.88 8.72
N VAL A 126 -18.44 8.70 8.38
CA VAL A 126 -19.01 7.87 7.30
C VAL A 126 -19.77 6.65 7.81
N ALA A 127 -19.97 6.55 9.13
CA ALA A 127 -20.61 5.38 9.73
C ALA A 127 -22.11 5.24 9.43
N ASP A 128 -22.77 6.33 9.06
CA ASP A 128 -24.19 6.42 8.73
C ASP A 128 -24.48 6.38 7.23
N LEU A 129 -23.48 6.14 6.38
CA LEU A 129 -23.70 5.92 4.95
C LEU A 129 -24.48 4.62 4.72
N HIS A 130 -25.49 4.69 3.82
CA HIS A 130 -26.46 3.60 3.64
C HIS A 130 -26.27 2.82 2.33
N ASN A 131 -25.83 3.50 1.28
CA ASN A 131 -25.78 2.94 -0.07
C ASN A 131 -24.38 2.54 -0.50
N ILE A 132 -23.36 2.94 0.23
CA ILE A 132 -21.95 2.59 -0.03
C ILE A 132 -21.33 1.89 1.17
N LYS A 133 -20.43 0.97 0.88
CA LYS A 133 -19.63 0.36 1.93
C LYS A 133 -18.26 1.02 1.96
N VAL A 134 -17.86 1.38 3.17
CA VAL A 134 -16.53 1.96 3.45
C VAL A 134 -15.80 1.05 4.41
N MET A 135 -14.60 0.65 4.04
CA MET A 135 -13.67 -0.05 4.92
C MET A 135 -12.54 0.92 5.25
N CYS A 136 -12.42 1.31 6.48
CA CYS A 136 -11.46 2.31 6.95
C CYS A 136 -11.02 2.04 8.41
N PHE A 137 -10.21 2.95 8.96
CA PHE A 137 -9.70 2.85 10.34
C PHE A 137 -10.84 2.66 11.36
N GLY A 138 -10.61 1.81 12.35
CA GLY A 138 -11.53 1.59 13.47
C GLY A 138 -12.75 0.72 13.15
N GLN A 139 -13.01 0.41 11.90
CA GLN A 139 -14.02 -0.59 11.55
C GLN A 139 -13.40 -1.99 11.67
N ASP A 140 -14.16 -2.94 12.18
CA ASP A 140 -13.73 -4.34 12.19
C ASP A 140 -13.88 -4.94 10.78
N ALA A 141 -13.10 -4.37 9.88
CA ALA A 141 -13.11 -4.69 8.46
C ALA A 141 -12.71 -6.14 8.17
N LEU A 142 -12.12 -6.81 9.16
CA LEU A 142 -11.66 -8.20 9.05
C LEU A 142 -12.66 -9.21 9.64
N ALA A 143 -13.63 -8.78 10.45
CA ALA A 143 -14.60 -9.69 11.06
C ALA A 143 -15.39 -10.49 10.01
N ASP A 144 -15.73 -9.85 8.89
CA ASP A 144 -16.46 -10.46 7.78
C ASP A 144 -15.58 -11.11 6.71
N HIS A 145 -14.24 -11.02 6.87
CA HIS A 145 -13.26 -11.49 5.88
C HIS A 145 -12.13 -12.30 6.53
N PRO A 146 -12.41 -13.53 6.96
CA PRO A 146 -11.43 -14.37 7.68
C PRO A 146 -10.16 -14.69 6.87
N ASP A 147 -10.21 -14.52 5.54
CA ASP A 147 -9.06 -14.76 4.66
C ASP A 147 -8.02 -13.62 4.68
N PHE A 148 -8.36 -12.47 5.26
CA PHE A 148 -7.42 -11.36 5.42
C PHE A 148 -6.69 -11.46 6.77
N PHE A 149 -5.38 -11.51 6.73
CA PHE A 149 -4.56 -11.51 7.94
C PHE A 149 -4.55 -10.15 8.63
N ALA A 150 -4.37 -9.08 7.87
CA ALA A 150 -4.34 -7.72 8.36
C ALA A 150 -4.69 -6.71 7.26
N HIS A 151 -5.04 -5.51 7.68
CA HIS A 151 -5.40 -4.38 6.83
C HIS A 151 -4.56 -3.16 7.23
N ASP A 152 -4.15 -2.37 6.24
CA ASP A 152 -3.48 -1.10 6.46
C ASP A 152 -4.50 -0.01 6.80
N SER A 153 -4.45 0.49 8.02
CA SER A 153 -5.37 1.53 8.50
C SER A 153 -5.30 2.85 7.71
N GLY A 154 -4.20 3.08 6.99
CA GLY A 154 -4.04 4.24 6.10
C GLY A 154 -4.73 4.09 4.75
N LYS A 155 -5.28 2.92 4.46
CA LYS A 155 -6.02 2.64 3.22
C LYS A 155 -7.51 2.68 3.47
N ILE A 156 -8.24 3.39 2.61
CA ILE A 156 -9.70 3.48 2.64
C ILE A 156 -10.21 2.79 1.39
N LEU A 157 -10.97 1.72 1.57
CA LEU A 157 -11.62 1.00 0.47
C LEU A 157 -13.09 1.40 0.40
N LEU A 158 -13.52 1.85 -0.78
CA LEU A 158 -14.86 2.34 -1.05
C LEU A 158 -15.53 1.45 -2.11
N GLN A 159 -16.76 1.03 -1.90
CA GLN A 159 -17.52 0.31 -2.91
C GLN A 159 -18.43 1.28 -3.68
N ILE A 160 -17.83 2.05 -4.58
CA ILE A 160 -18.50 3.10 -5.36
C ILE A 160 -18.30 2.95 -6.88
N GLY A 161 -17.51 2.00 -7.32
CA GLY A 161 -17.25 1.72 -8.73
C GLY A 161 -16.58 2.86 -9.50
N ALA A 162 -16.52 2.72 -10.82
CA ALA A 162 -15.89 3.71 -11.69
C ALA A 162 -16.63 5.07 -11.70
N GLU A 163 -17.97 5.06 -11.57
CA GLU A 163 -18.76 6.29 -11.53
C GLU A 163 -18.50 7.09 -10.26
N GLY A 164 -18.40 6.39 -9.09
CA GLY A 164 -18.03 7.00 -7.84
C GLY A 164 -16.59 7.53 -7.85
N ALA A 165 -15.67 6.83 -8.50
CA ALA A 165 -14.32 7.33 -8.70
C ALA A 165 -14.28 8.62 -9.55
N ALA A 166 -15.10 8.70 -10.59
CA ALA A 166 -15.24 9.92 -11.38
C ALA A 166 -15.83 11.07 -10.54
N PHE A 167 -16.80 10.75 -9.67
CA PHE A 167 -17.37 11.74 -8.75
C PHE A 167 -16.33 12.23 -7.71
N LEU A 168 -15.50 11.35 -7.17
CA LEU A 168 -14.39 11.72 -6.30
C LEU A 168 -13.42 12.67 -7.02
N ARG A 169 -13.04 12.39 -8.28
CA ARG A 169 -12.20 13.27 -9.08
C ARG A 169 -12.81 14.65 -9.28
N ALA A 170 -14.11 14.71 -9.56
CA ALA A 170 -14.83 15.97 -9.66
C ALA A 170 -14.85 16.75 -8.33
N GLY A 171 -14.83 16.05 -7.20
CA GLY A 171 -14.66 16.60 -5.84
C GLY A 171 -13.22 16.95 -5.47
N GLY A 172 -12.25 16.74 -6.38
CA GLY A 172 -10.84 17.04 -6.16
C GLY A 172 -10.06 15.93 -5.44
N PHE A 173 -10.53 14.68 -5.49
CA PHE A 173 -9.85 13.51 -4.94
C PHE A 173 -9.43 12.57 -6.05
N GLU A 174 -8.15 12.27 -6.14
CA GLU A 174 -7.63 11.25 -7.07
C GLU A 174 -7.45 9.93 -6.29
N PRO A 175 -8.22 8.88 -6.60
CA PRO A 175 -8.04 7.58 -5.97
C PRO A 175 -6.78 6.89 -6.48
N GLU A 176 -6.18 6.06 -5.64
CA GLU A 176 -5.02 5.25 -5.99
C GLU A 176 -5.36 4.20 -7.06
N MET A 177 -6.51 3.55 -6.92
CA MET A 177 -6.89 2.47 -7.82
C MET A 177 -8.41 2.31 -7.91
N VAL A 178 -8.87 1.90 -9.09
CA VAL A 178 -10.25 1.46 -9.32
C VAL A 178 -10.20 0.02 -9.84
N CYS A 179 -10.84 -0.90 -9.12
CA CYS A 179 -10.91 -2.31 -9.50
C CYS A 179 -12.34 -2.83 -9.33
N GLY A 180 -13.07 -3.00 -10.42
CA GLY A 180 -14.48 -3.38 -10.39
C GLY A 180 -15.32 -2.40 -9.54
N PRO A 181 -16.03 -2.90 -8.51
CA PRO A 181 -16.82 -2.05 -7.64
C PRO A 181 -15.97 -1.29 -6.61
N ASN A 182 -14.71 -1.64 -6.46
CA ASN A 182 -13.86 -1.13 -5.40
C ASN A 182 -12.99 0.03 -5.88
N VAL A 183 -12.89 1.04 -5.05
CA VAL A 183 -12.03 2.22 -5.22
C VAL A 183 -11.15 2.32 -3.98
N LEU A 184 -9.84 2.37 -4.20
CA LEU A 184 -8.86 2.50 -3.11
C LEU A 184 -8.40 3.94 -3.01
N ALA A 185 -8.52 4.53 -1.84
CA ALA A 185 -7.86 5.79 -1.48
C ALA A 185 -6.72 5.54 -0.51
N MET A 186 -5.63 6.27 -0.69
CA MET A 186 -4.47 6.25 0.19
C MET A 186 -4.44 7.53 1.02
N THR A 187 -4.05 7.38 2.27
CA THR A 187 -3.81 8.50 3.18
C THR A 187 -2.39 8.47 3.72
N SER A 188 -1.93 9.59 4.25
CA SER A 188 -0.59 9.72 4.82
C SER A 188 -0.58 10.64 6.05
N PRO A 189 0.46 10.59 6.89
CA PRO A 189 0.61 11.52 8.01
C PRO A 189 0.73 12.99 7.57
N CYS A 190 1.06 13.22 6.29
CA CYS A 190 1.29 14.55 5.73
C CYS A 190 0.11 15.12 4.93
N ASP A 191 -1.02 14.42 4.88
CA ASP A 191 -2.21 14.93 4.21
C ASP A 191 -2.73 16.20 4.86
N ASN A 192 -3.38 17.04 4.04
CA ASN A 192 -4.04 18.24 4.52
C ASN A 192 -5.02 17.91 5.65
N THR A 193 -5.03 18.75 6.68
CA THR A 193 -5.82 18.55 7.91
C THR A 193 -7.32 18.35 7.63
N HIS A 194 -7.86 18.97 6.57
CA HIS A 194 -9.28 18.91 6.22
C HIS A 194 -9.58 17.95 5.06
N ALA A 195 -8.58 17.21 4.56
CA ALA A 195 -8.80 16.34 3.40
C ALA A 195 -9.83 15.25 3.68
N LEU A 196 -9.75 14.59 4.83
CA LEU A 196 -10.68 13.53 5.21
C LEU A 196 -12.07 14.05 5.56
N ASP A 197 -12.17 15.24 6.18
CA ASP A 197 -13.47 15.88 6.44
C ASP A 197 -14.20 16.16 5.11
N ARG A 198 -13.49 16.74 4.13
CA ARG A 198 -14.02 16.97 2.79
C ARG A 198 -14.36 15.67 2.05
N LEU A 199 -13.54 14.63 2.22
CA LEU A 199 -13.84 13.32 1.61
C LEU A 199 -15.16 12.76 2.16
N ALA A 200 -15.39 12.84 3.48
CA ALA A 200 -16.65 12.43 4.08
C ALA A 200 -17.85 13.20 3.50
N GLU A 201 -17.75 14.53 3.35
CA GLU A 201 -18.77 15.35 2.71
C GLU A 201 -19.08 14.89 1.27
N VAL A 202 -18.05 14.61 0.47
CA VAL A 202 -18.20 14.13 -0.90
C VAL A 202 -18.87 12.76 -0.93
N LEU A 203 -18.54 11.86 0.02
CA LEU A 203 -19.14 10.54 0.12
C LEU A 203 -20.62 10.61 0.51
N HIS A 204 -21.01 11.51 1.43
CA HIS A 204 -22.43 11.74 1.75
C HIS A 204 -23.21 12.25 0.54
N HIS A 205 -22.65 13.21 -0.22
CA HIS A 205 -23.31 13.66 -1.46
C HIS A 205 -23.48 12.54 -2.49
N TRP A 206 -22.51 11.60 -2.55
CA TRP A 206 -22.61 10.43 -3.41
C TRP A 206 -23.65 9.44 -2.90
N ASP A 207 -23.71 9.19 -1.59
CA ASP A 207 -24.66 8.27 -0.96
C ASP A 207 -26.12 8.72 -1.14
N ASP A 208 -26.37 10.02 -1.10
CA ASP A 208 -27.67 10.63 -1.33
C ASP A 208 -28.09 10.66 -2.81
N SER A 209 -27.13 10.45 -3.72
CA SER A 209 -27.43 10.48 -5.15
C SER A 209 -28.11 9.18 -5.59
N PRO A 210 -29.03 9.20 -6.58
CA PRO A 210 -29.69 8.01 -7.09
C PRO A 210 -28.76 7.12 -7.94
N SER A 211 -27.49 7.06 -7.56
CA SER A 211 -26.49 6.30 -8.27
C SER A 211 -26.76 4.80 -8.15
N ARG A 212 -26.73 4.11 -9.29
CA ARG A 212 -26.82 2.66 -9.34
C ARG A 212 -25.41 2.08 -9.17
N ILE A 213 -25.13 1.50 -8.02
CA ILE A 213 -23.99 0.61 -7.89
C ILE A 213 -24.24 -0.53 -8.87
N ALA A 214 -23.48 -0.58 -9.96
CA ALA A 214 -23.52 -1.73 -10.85
C ALA A 214 -23.22 -2.99 -10.02
N PRO A 215 -23.95 -4.10 -10.20
CA PRO A 215 -23.64 -5.33 -9.53
C PRO A 215 -22.18 -5.67 -9.77
N ALA A 216 -21.48 -6.10 -8.72
CA ALA A 216 -20.08 -6.51 -8.83
C ALA A 216 -19.97 -7.55 -9.96
N PRO A 217 -19.05 -7.39 -10.90
CA PRO A 217 -18.78 -8.46 -11.84
C PRO A 217 -18.44 -9.73 -11.05
N PRO A 218 -18.80 -10.92 -11.58
CA PRO A 218 -18.49 -12.16 -10.92
C PRO A 218 -16.99 -12.19 -10.56
N ALA A 219 -16.68 -12.61 -9.34
CA ALA A 219 -15.29 -12.73 -8.91
C ALA A 219 -14.52 -13.58 -9.93
N HIS A 220 -13.60 -12.97 -10.65
CA HIS A 220 -12.66 -13.73 -11.47
C HIS A 220 -11.74 -14.45 -10.52
N LEU A 221 -11.97 -15.73 -10.33
CA LEU A 221 -11.00 -16.58 -9.67
C LEU A 221 -9.71 -16.50 -10.49
N LEU A 222 -8.63 -16.10 -9.85
CA LEU A 222 -7.32 -16.17 -10.47
C LEU A 222 -7.11 -17.63 -10.89
N PRO A 223 -6.71 -17.90 -12.14
CA PRO A 223 -6.40 -19.27 -12.52
C PRO A 223 -5.29 -19.82 -11.61
N ALA A 224 -5.37 -21.08 -11.26
CA ALA A 224 -4.30 -21.72 -10.52
C ALA A 224 -2.98 -21.53 -11.29
N PRO A 225 -1.86 -21.23 -10.61
CA PRO A 225 -0.57 -21.10 -11.28
C PRO A 225 -0.30 -22.36 -12.13
N GLY A 226 -0.11 -22.18 -13.42
CA GLY A 226 0.30 -23.25 -14.30
C GLY A 226 1.74 -23.70 -14.00
N ASN A 227 2.09 -24.92 -14.37
CA ASN A 227 3.48 -25.33 -14.35
C ASN A 227 4.30 -24.49 -15.33
N ALA A 228 5.45 -24.01 -14.89
CA ALA A 228 6.38 -23.32 -15.76
C ALA A 228 6.83 -24.28 -16.89
N THR A 229 6.59 -23.91 -18.15
CA THR A 229 6.96 -24.72 -19.34
C THR A 229 8.28 -24.29 -19.94
N CYS A 230 8.82 -23.16 -19.54
CA CYS A 230 10.12 -22.62 -19.98
C CYS A 230 10.61 -21.58 -18.97
N THR A 231 11.90 -21.29 -19.00
CA THR A 231 12.49 -20.17 -18.28
C THR A 231 12.12 -18.83 -18.92
N ILE A 232 12.28 -17.73 -18.20
CA ILE A 232 12.07 -16.36 -18.72
C ILE A 232 12.97 -16.12 -19.94
N ALA A 233 14.25 -16.52 -19.88
CA ALA A 233 15.19 -16.37 -20.97
C ALA A 233 14.74 -17.12 -22.24
N GLU A 234 14.26 -18.34 -22.10
CA GLU A 234 13.71 -19.12 -23.23
C GLU A 234 12.44 -18.49 -23.78
N ALA A 235 11.57 -17.94 -22.92
CA ALA A 235 10.35 -17.26 -23.35
C ALA A 235 10.65 -16.01 -24.19
N LEU A 236 11.67 -15.23 -23.81
CA LEU A 236 12.08 -14.02 -24.52
C LEU A 236 12.62 -14.30 -25.91
N LEU A 237 13.13 -15.51 -26.19
CA LEU A 237 13.63 -15.93 -27.48
C LEU A 237 12.54 -16.49 -28.41
N ARG A 238 11.31 -16.68 -27.91
CA ARG A 238 10.21 -17.23 -28.72
C ARG A 238 9.47 -16.13 -29.48
N PRO A 239 8.83 -16.47 -30.61
CA PRO A 239 7.96 -15.52 -31.29
C PRO A 239 6.88 -15.01 -30.39
N ALA A 240 6.73 -13.67 -30.29
CA ALA A 240 5.72 -13.01 -29.46
C ALA A 240 4.57 -12.50 -30.33
N ARG A 241 3.36 -12.55 -29.78
CA ARG A 241 2.16 -11.94 -30.36
C ARG A 241 1.60 -10.93 -29.40
N GLN A 242 1.35 -9.73 -29.87
CA GLN A 242 0.64 -8.72 -29.09
C GLN A 242 -0.84 -9.07 -29.03
N ILE A 243 -1.40 -9.14 -27.82
CA ILE A 243 -2.82 -9.36 -27.58
C ILE A 243 -3.37 -8.21 -26.74
N SER A 244 -4.65 -7.89 -26.89
CA SER A 244 -5.30 -6.93 -26.02
C SER A 244 -5.49 -7.53 -24.63
N MET A 245 -5.41 -6.70 -23.58
CA MET A 245 -5.65 -7.11 -22.19
C MET A 245 -7.04 -7.73 -21.98
N THR A 246 -8.00 -7.40 -22.84
CA THR A 246 -9.35 -7.98 -22.81
C THR A 246 -9.43 -9.40 -23.35
N MET A 247 -8.36 -9.89 -23.96
CA MET A 247 -8.26 -11.25 -24.56
C MET A 247 -7.23 -12.12 -23.84
N ALA A 248 -6.60 -11.59 -22.77
CA ALA A 248 -5.70 -12.32 -21.91
C ALA A 248 -6.46 -12.85 -20.70
#